data_14123bcbfe443ddd9f999844f69dc985
#
_entry.id   14123bcbfe443ddd9f999844f69dc985
#
_cell.length_a   1.000
_cell.length_b   1.000
_cell.length_c   1.000
_cell.angle_alpha   90.00
_cell.angle_beta   90.00
_cell.angle_gamma   90.00
#
_symmetry.space_group_name_H-M   'P 1'
#
loop_
_entity.id
_entity.type
_entity.pdbx_description
1 polymer ?
#
loop_
_entity_poly.entity_id
_entity_poly.type
_entity_poly.pdbx_seq_one_letter_code
_entity_poly.pdbx_strand_id
1 'polypeptide(L)'
;MDHLQRKLRDLESTMIQQGILDDQFSQLQKLQDDSSPDFVYEVITLFFADSDKLLNNMSHALGQKDVNFKQIDAYAHQQKGNSASVGAAKVTNICAAFRSFCES
;
A
#
# COMPACT_ATOMS: atom_id res chain seq x y z
N MET A 1 -18.89 -6.23 -20.63
CA MET A 1 -17.49 -5.74 -20.55
C MET A 1 -17.44 -4.26 -20.17
N ASP A 2 -18.05 -3.39 -20.98
CA ASP A 2 -18.03 -1.95 -20.72
C ASP A 2 -18.64 -1.59 -19.37
N HIS A 3 -19.70 -2.28 -18.96
CA HIS A 3 -20.38 -2.05 -17.70
C HIS A 3 -19.47 -2.33 -16.50
N LEU A 4 -18.72 -3.44 -16.55
CA LEU A 4 -17.78 -3.80 -15.48
C LEU A 4 -16.61 -2.81 -15.44
N GLN A 5 -16.06 -2.46 -16.59
CA GLN A 5 -14.97 -1.48 -16.67
C GLN A 5 -15.39 -0.12 -16.12
N ARG A 6 -16.64 0.28 -16.42
CA ARG A 6 -17.18 1.55 -15.91
C ARG A 6 -17.30 1.51 -14.39
N LYS A 7 -17.80 0.41 -13.83
CA LYS A 7 -17.89 0.25 -12.37
C LYS A 7 -16.52 0.30 -11.71
N LEU A 8 -15.49 -0.31 -12.32
CA LEU A 8 -14.14 -0.29 -11.79
C LEU A 8 -13.57 1.14 -11.80
N ARG A 9 -13.82 1.90 -12.87
CA ARG A 9 -13.38 3.30 -12.96
C ARG A 9 -14.08 4.16 -11.92
N ASP A 10 -15.37 3.95 -11.71
CA ASP A 10 -16.14 4.69 -10.71
C ASP A 10 -15.64 4.39 -9.31
N LEU A 11 -15.33 3.12 -9.02
CA LEU A 11 -14.77 2.73 -7.74
C LEU A 11 -13.40 3.37 -7.51
N GLU A 12 -12.53 3.34 -8.52
CA GLU A 12 -11.22 3.98 -8.45
C GLU A 12 -11.34 5.48 -8.18
N SER A 13 -12.22 6.17 -8.93
CA SER A 13 -12.46 7.61 -8.74
C SER A 13 -12.93 7.90 -7.33
N THR A 14 -13.83 7.09 -6.80
CA THR A 14 -14.32 7.23 -5.43
C THR A 14 -13.19 7.07 -4.42
N MET A 15 -12.33 6.07 -4.61
CA MET A 15 -11.21 5.83 -3.72
C MET A 15 -10.19 6.97 -3.75
N ILE A 16 -9.98 7.58 -4.92
CA ILE A 16 -9.10 8.75 -5.06
C ILE A 16 -9.71 9.94 -4.32
N GLN A 17 -11.01 10.18 -4.49
CA GLN A 17 -11.71 11.27 -3.81
C GLN A 17 -11.66 11.13 -2.29
N GLN A 18 -11.72 9.90 -1.80
CA GLN A 18 -11.68 9.62 -0.37
C GLN A 18 -10.25 9.56 0.20
N GLY A 19 -9.24 9.75 -0.64
CA GLY A 19 -7.85 9.74 -0.20
C GLY A 19 -7.29 8.35 0.08
N ILE A 20 -7.97 7.29 -0.35
CA ILE A 20 -7.50 5.91 -0.20
C ILE A 20 -6.41 5.62 -1.24
N LEU A 21 -6.64 6.06 -2.47
CA LEU A 21 -5.67 5.98 -3.56
C LEU A 21 -5.26 7.38 -4.01
N ASP A 22 -4.15 7.49 -4.72
CA ASP A 22 -3.71 8.76 -5.30
C ASP A 22 -3.29 8.58 -6.77
N ASP A 23 -2.76 9.65 -7.36
CA ASP A 23 -2.36 9.68 -8.77
C ASP A 23 -1.30 8.62 -9.11
N GLN A 24 -0.52 8.19 -8.14
CA GLN A 24 0.49 7.15 -8.37
C GLN A 24 -0.15 5.85 -8.84
N PHE A 25 -1.32 5.50 -8.32
CA PHE A 25 -2.07 4.34 -8.78
C PHE A 25 -2.48 4.49 -10.25
N SER A 26 -2.95 5.69 -10.61
CA SER A 26 -3.32 5.98 -12.00
C SER A 26 -2.12 5.88 -12.94
N GLN A 27 -0.96 6.38 -12.51
CA GLN A 27 0.27 6.27 -13.30
C GLN A 27 0.71 4.83 -13.46
N LEU A 28 0.55 4.02 -12.43
CA LEU A 28 0.85 2.60 -12.48
C LEU A 28 0.01 1.89 -13.54
N GLN A 29 -1.28 2.24 -13.61
CA GLN A 29 -2.19 1.68 -14.61
C GLN A 29 -1.76 2.03 -16.03
N LYS A 30 -1.18 3.22 -16.24
CA LYS A 30 -0.73 3.67 -17.54
C LYS A 30 0.46 2.87 -18.09
N LEU A 31 1.19 2.20 -17.21
CA LEU A 31 2.30 1.33 -17.60
C LEU A 31 1.83 -0.02 -18.12
N GLN A 32 0.57 -0.37 -17.84
CA GLN A 32 -0.02 -1.60 -18.35
C GLN A 32 -0.36 -1.43 -19.83
N ASP A 33 0.09 -2.36 -20.66
CA ASP A 33 -0.15 -2.32 -22.11
C ASP A 33 -0.36 -3.73 -22.65
N ASP A 34 -0.43 -3.86 -23.99
CA ASP A 34 -0.68 -5.14 -24.64
C ASP A 34 0.45 -6.14 -24.41
N SER A 35 1.68 -5.66 -24.17
CA SER A 35 2.82 -6.53 -23.89
C SER A 35 2.89 -6.94 -22.41
N SER A 36 2.19 -6.22 -21.53
CA SER A 36 2.13 -6.51 -20.10
C SER A 36 0.71 -6.36 -19.60
N PRO A 37 -0.22 -7.24 -20.03
CA PRO A 37 -1.65 -7.07 -19.73
C PRO A 37 -1.99 -7.29 -18.26
N ASP A 38 -1.15 -8.01 -17.52
CA ASP A 38 -1.38 -8.32 -16.10
C ASP A 38 -0.53 -7.49 -15.16
N PHE A 39 0.08 -6.40 -15.66
CA PHE A 39 1.06 -5.62 -14.91
C PHE A 39 0.51 -5.12 -13.58
N VAL A 40 -0.67 -4.47 -13.59
CA VAL A 40 -1.27 -3.93 -12.38
C VAL A 40 -1.61 -5.06 -11.39
N TYR A 41 -2.17 -6.14 -11.89
CA TYR A 41 -2.50 -7.31 -11.06
C TYR A 41 -1.25 -7.87 -10.38
N GLU A 42 -0.17 -8.02 -11.12
CA GLU A 42 1.08 -8.56 -10.57
C GLU A 42 1.66 -7.63 -9.49
N VAL A 43 1.65 -6.32 -9.73
CA VAL A 43 2.16 -5.33 -8.77
C VAL A 43 1.32 -5.34 -7.50
N ILE A 44 -0.01 -5.33 -7.62
CA ILE A 44 -0.91 -5.33 -6.46
C ILE A 44 -0.79 -6.62 -5.67
N THR A 45 -0.67 -7.76 -6.36
CA THR A 45 -0.50 -9.05 -5.70
C THR A 45 0.79 -9.07 -4.87
N LEU A 46 1.87 -8.55 -5.45
CA LEU A 46 3.15 -8.44 -4.75
C LEU A 46 3.03 -7.50 -3.54
N PHE A 47 2.33 -6.37 -3.71
CA PHE A 47 2.10 -5.43 -2.62
C PHE A 47 1.38 -6.10 -1.46
N PHE A 48 0.32 -6.87 -1.73
CA PHE A 48 -0.41 -7.58 -0.68
C PHE A 48 0.47 -8.62 0.01
N ALA A 49 1.27 -9.38 -0.73
CA ALA A 49 2.16 -10.39 -0.17
C ALA A 49 3.21 -9.74 0.74
N ASP A 50 3.83 -8.65 0.29
CA ASP A 50 4.83 -7.93 1.08
C ASP A 50 4.20 -7.27 2.32
N SER A 51 3.00 -6.72 2.17
CA SER A 51 2.28 -6.11 3.28
C SER A 51 1.93 -7.13 4.36
N ASP A 52 1.46 -8.31 3.95
CA ASP A 52 1.12 -9.39 4.87
C ASP A 52 2.36 -9.82 5.68
N LYS A 53 3.49 -9.97 5.00
CA LYS A 53 4.75 -10.32 5.63
C LYS A 53 5.20 -9.25 6.63
N LEU A 54 5.13 -7.97 6.24
CA LEU A 54 5.53 -6.86 7.12
C LEU A 54 4.62 -6.75 8.33
N LEU A 55 3.30 -6.91 8.14
CA LEU A 55 2.35 -6.87 9.25
C LEU A 55 2.58 -8.02 10.22
N ASN A 56 2.88 -9.21 9.72
CA ASN A 56 3.20 -10.35 10.57
C ASN A 56 4.48 -10.11 11.37
N ASN A 57 5.49 -9.53 10.73
CA ASN A 57 6.74 -9.17 11.41
C ASN A 57 6.52 -8.12 12.49
N MET A 58 5.70 -7.10 12.20
CA MET A 58 5.36 -6.07 13.19
C MET A 58 4.58 -6.65 14.35
N SER A 59 3.61 -7.52 14.08
CA SER A 59 2.82 -8.18 15.11
C SER A 59 3.71 -9.03 16.03
N HIS A 60 4.65 -9.77 15.44
CA HIS A 60 5.60 -10.57 16.20
C HIS A 60 6.48 -9.68 17.08
N ALA A 61 7.00 -8.58 16.52
CA ALA A 61 7.85 -7.65 17.26
C ALA A 61 7.12 -6.99 18.43
N LEU A 62 5.84 -6.65 18.24
CA LEU A 62 5.02 -6.07 19.29
C LEU A 62 4.70 -7.05 20.41
N GLY A 63 4.69 -8.36 20.11
CA GLY A 63 4.44 -9.41 21.09
C GLY A 63 5.63 -9.77 21.97
N GLN A 64 6.79 -9.17 21.74
CA GLN A 64 7.97 -9.46 22.53
C GLN A 64 7.89 -8.80 23.90
N LYS A 65 8.52 -9.41 24.90
CA LYS A 65 8.57 -8.88 26.26
C LYS A 65 9.20 -7.49 26.29
N ASP A 66 10.31 -7.33 25.56
CA ASP A 66 10.99 -6.04 25.41
C ASP A 66 10.79 -5.59 23.96
N VAL A 67 9.88 -4.66 23.75
CA VAL A 67 9.52 -4.18 22.41
C VAL A 67 10.64 -3.31 21.86
N ASN A 68 11.14 -3.67 20.67
CA ASN A 68 12.13 -2.88 19.95
C ASN A 68 11.43 -1.94 18.98
N PHE A 69 11.19 -0.70 19.41
CA PHE A 69 10.46 0.27 18.60
C PHE A 69 11.23 0.72 17.37
N LYS A 70 12.57 0.65 17.38
CA LYS A 70 13.37 0.93 16.17
C LYS A 70 13.09 -0.08 15.07
N GLN A 71 12.95 -1.36 15.43
CA GLN A 71 12.64 -2.41 14.48
C GLN A 71 11.24 -2.22 13.89
N ILE A 72 10.27 -1.90 14.75
CA ILE A 72 8.90 -1.63 14.33
C ILE A 72 8.84 -0.42 13.41
N ASP A 73 9.57 0.64 13.73
CA ASP A 73 9.68 1.82 12.87
C ASP A 73 10.26 1.48 11.50
N ALA A 74 11.27 0.61 11.45
CA ALA A 74 11.88 0.17 10.19
C ALA A 74 10.85 -0.58 9.32
N TYR A 75 10.04 -1.45 9.91
CA TYR A 75 8.97 -2.14 9.19
C TYR A 75 7.93 -1.15 8.68
N ALA A 76 7.53 -0.18 9.49
CA ALA A 76 6.57 0.85 9.09
C ALA A 76 7.12 1.71 7.95
N HIS A 77 8.41 2.03 7.98
CA HIS A 77 9.08 2.77 6.92
C HIS A 77 9.03 1.99 5.60
N GLN A 78 9.30 0.69 5.66
CA GLN A 78 9.25 -0.17 4.48
C GLN A 78 7.83 -0.25 3.92
N GLN A 79 6.82 -0.40 4.78
CA GLN A 79 5.42 -0.43 4.36
C GLN A 79 4.99 0.91 3.77
N LYS A 80 5.47 2.02 4.32
CA LYS A 80 5.20 3.35 3.78
C LYS A 80 5.70 3.47 2.34
N GLY A 81 6.95 3.04 2.09
CA GLY A 81 7.53 3.05 0.74
C GLY A 81 6.76 2.18 -0.22
N ASN A 82 6.43 0.95 0.20
CA ASN A 82 5.68 0.00 -0.64
C ASN A 82 4.31 0.56 -1.01
N SER A 83 3.59 1.14 -0.04
CA SER A 83 2.25 1.68 -0.29
C SER A 83 2.30 2.92 -1.16
N ALA A 84 3.29 3.79 -0.98
CA ALA A 84 3.45 4.96 -1.83
C ALA A 84 3.70 4.58 -3.29
N SER A 85 4.46 3.51 -3.53
CA SER A 85 4.80 3.07 -4.89
C SER A 85 3.59 2.56 -5.67
N VAL A 86 2.54 2.10 -5.02
CA VAL A 86 1.30 1.64 -5.67
C VAL A 86 0.14 2.64 -5.52
N GLY A 87 0.38 3.78 -4.91
CA GLY A 87 -0.65 4.81 -4.75
C GLY A 87 -1.65 4.54 -3.65
N ALA A 88 -1.32 3.68 -2.67
CA ALA A 88 -2.18 3.41 -1.52
C ALA A 88 -2.02 4.52 -0.47
N ALA A 89 -2.53 5.70 -0.78
CA ALA A 89 -2.28 6.93 -0.04
C ALA A 89 -2.69 6.86 1.44
N LYS A 90 -3.82 6.23 1.73
CA LYS A 90 -4.29 6.12 3.11
C LYS A 90 -3.35 5.26 3.95
N VAL A 91 -2.85 4.15 3.40
CA VAL A 91 -1.88 3.30 4.09
C VAL A 91 -0.57 4.06 4.31
N THR A 92 -0.11 4.79 3.30
CA THR A 92 1.10 5.62 3.41
C THR A 92 0.98 6.62 4.55
N ASN A 93 -0.16 7.32 4.64
CA ASN A 93 -0.38 8.33 5.66
C ASN A 93 -0.48 7.72 7.06
N ILE A 94 -1.11 6.56 7.19
CA ILE A 94 -1.20 5.84 8.46
C ILE A 94 0.20 5.41 8.92
N CYS A 95 1.03 4.92 8.01
CA CYS A 95 2.41 4.54 8.32
C CYS A 95 3.24 5.73 8.79
N ALA A 96 3.07 6.90 8.16
CA ALA A 96 3.77 8.11 8.56
C ALA A 96 3.39 8.53 9.98
N ALA A 97 2.09 8.49 10.30
CA ALA A 97 1.60 8.80 11.65
C ALA A 97 2.14 7.80 12.68
N PHE A 98 2.15 6.52 12.32
CA PHE A 98 2.65 5.46 13.20
C PHE A 98 4.14 5.64 13.49
N ARG A 99 4.95 6.01 12.48
CA ARG A 99 6.36 6.28 12.66
C ARG A 99 6.61 7.46 13.60
N SER A 100 5.79 8.50 13.48
CA SER A 100 5.88 9.64 14.42
C SER A 100 5.62 9.19 15.86
N PHE A 101 4.67 8.28 16.04
CA PHE A 101 4.40 7.69 17.36
C PHE A 101 5.60 6.90 17.87
N CYS A 102 6.27 6.12 17.03
CA CYS A 102 7.43 5.33 17.42
C CYS A 102 8.63 6.22 17.84
N GLU A 103 8.73 7.40 17.25
CA GLU A 103 9.81 8.36 17.54
C GLU A 103 9.59 9.11 18.85
N SER A 104 8.35 9.20 19.29
CA SER A 104 8.03 9.89 20.55
C SER A 104 8.12 8.91 21.73
#